data_23d5e70be1c48e766dc035604729bd37
#
_entry.id   23d5e70be1c48e766dc035604729bd37
#
_cell.length_a   1.000
_cell.length_b   1.000
_cell.length_c   1.000
_cell.angle_alpha   90.00
_cell.angle_beta   90.00
_cell.angle_gamma   90.00
#
_symmetry.space_group_name_H-M   'P 1'
#
loop_
_entity.id
_entity.type
_entity.pdbx_description
1 polymer ?
#
loop_
_entity_poly.entity_id
_entity_poly.type
_entity_poly.pdbx_seq_one_letter_code
_entity_poly.pdbx_strand_id
1 'polypeptide(L)'
;MIKLEKKDSIYFLNLAADENRWNTTFVREISKVLDEIEKDEGPGALITSSENPKFFSNGLDLDWMQEPKSNPDGGDRDVFGKEFMLLMGRFITLPIPTV
;
A
#
# COMPACT_ATOMS: atom_id res chain seq x y z
N MET A 1 0.82 4.22 -8.05
CA MET A 1 1.59 5.39 -7.67
C MET A 1 1.25 5.79 -6.25
N ILE A 2 2.27 5.99 -5.44
CA ILE A 2 2.13 6.25 -4.01
C ILE A 2 2.99 7.45 -3.68
N LYS A 3 2.46 8.37 -2.86
CA LYS A 3 3.19 9.55 -2.43
C LYS A 3 3.31 9.52 -0.91
N LEU A 4 4.51 9.78 -0.39
CA LEU A 4 4.75 9.87 1.03
C LEU A 4 5.34 11.24 1.36
N GLU A 5 4.73 11.92 2.32
CA GLU A 5 5.23 13.18 2.87
C GLU A 5 5.28 13.08 4.38
N LYS A 6 6.21 13.81 4.99
CA LYS A 6 6.29 13.94 6.45
C LYS A 6 6.24 15.41 6.81
N LYS A 7 5.36 15.76 7.74
CA LYS A 7 5.23 17.11 8.25
C LYS A 7 4.91 17.07 9.73
N ASP A 8 5.78 17.70 10.53
CA ASP A 8 5.59 17.81 11.99
C ASP A 8 5.35 16.46 12.68
N SER A 9 6.16 15.46 12.37
CA SER A 9 6.07 14.10 12.90
C SER A 9 4.86 13.30 12.38
N ILE A 10 4.09 13.81 11.43
CA ILE A 10 3.00 13.09 10.80
C ILE A 10 3.40 12.67 9.39
N TYR A 11 3.29 11.39 9.11
CA TYR A 11 3.43 10.86 7.76
C TYR A 11 2.09 10.88 7.04
N PHE A 12 2.10 11.38 5.82
CA PHE A 12 0.94 11.38 4.94
C PHE A 12 1.23 10.46 3.77
N LEU A 13 0.55 9.32 3.77
CA LEU A 13 0.59 8.34 2.68
C LEU A 13 -0.58 8.61 1.77
N ASN A 14 -0.30 9.08 0.57
CA ASN A 14 -1.34 9.41 -0.39
C ASN A 14 -1.39 8.36 -1.51
N LEU A 15 -2.50 7.66 -1.62
CA LEU A 15 -2.75 6.67 -2.66
C LEU A 15 -3.19 7.39 -3.92
N ALA A 16 -2.33 7.37 -4.93
CA ALA A 16 -2.51 8.14 -6.16
C ALA A 16 -2.45 7.27 -7.41
N ALA A 17 -2.91 6.02 -7.30
CA ALA A 17 -2.98 5.07 -8.42
C ALA A 17 -4.41 4.94 -8.94
N ASP A 18 -5.01 6.09 -9.32
CA ASP A 18 -6.38 6.21 -9.81
C ASP A 18 -7.38 5.58 -8.83
N GLU A 19 -7.95 4.42 -9.13
CA GLU A 19 -8.90 3.75 -8.25
C GLU A 19 -8.24 2.98 -7.11
N ASN A 20 -6.91 3.00 -7.02
CA ASN A 20 -6.14 2.32 -5.97
C ASN A 20 -6.49 0.84 -5.84
N ARG A 21 -6.49 0.15 -6.97
CA ARG A 21 -6.81 -1.27 -7.01
C ARG A 21 -5.63 -2.11 -6.53
N TRP A 22 -5.96 -3.18 -5.81
CA TRP A 22 -4.96 -4.06 -5.22
C TRP A 22 -4.41 -5.05 -6.23
N ASN A 23 -3.10 -4.99 -6.44
CA ASN A 23 -2.29 -5.97 -7.16
C ASN A 23 -0.93 -6.05 -6.47
N THR A 24 -0.04 -6.92 -6.97
CA THR A 24 1.27 -7.11 -6.34
C THR A 24 2.11 -5.83 -6.37
N THR A 25 2.07 -5.07 -7.45
CA THR A 25 2.81 -3.82 -7.57
C THR A 25 2.37 -2.81 -6.52
N PHE A 26 1.06 -2.63 -6.34
CA PHE A 26 0.51 -1.71 -5.35
C PHE A 26 0.90 -2.11 -3.93
N VAL A 27 0.77 -3.40 -3.61
CA VAL A 27 1.19 -3.94 -2.31
C VAL A 27 2.67 -3.67 -2.04
N ARG A 28 3.53 -3.90 -3.02
CA ARG A 28 4.97 -3.71 -2.88
C ARG A 28 5.36 -2.25 -2.73
N GLU A 29 4.70 -1.36 -3.43
CA GLU A 29 4.94 0.08 -3.28
C GLU A 29 4.59 0.55 -1.86
N ILE A 30 3.46 0.13 -1.32
CA ILE A 30 3.07 0.49 0.05
C ILE A 30 4.03 -0.13 1.05
N SER A 31 4.46 -1.38 0.84
CA SER A 31 5.42 -2.03 1.73
C SER A 31 6.74 -1.26 1.82
N LYS A 32 7.22 -0.71 0.70
CA LYS A 32 8.42 0.14 0.70
C LYS A 32 8.23 1.41 1.51
N VAL A 33 7.04 2.00 1.45
CA VAL A 33 6.71 3.19 2.25
C VAL A 33 6.75 2.85 3.73
N LEU A 34 6.19 1.71 4.13
CA LEU A 34 6.25 1.28 5.53
C LEU A 34 7.69 1.02 5.98
N ASP A 35 8.55 0.50 5.10
CA ASP A 35 9.98 0.34 5.40
C ASP A 35 10.62 1.69 5.76
N GLU A 36 10.32 2.74 5.00
CA GLU A 36 10.82 4.07 5.27
C GLU A 36 10.33 4.61 6.62
N ILE A 37 9.06 4.40 6.92
CA ILE A 37 8.47 4.86 8.19
C ILE A 37 9.11 4.12 9.37
N GLU A 38 9.33 2.82 9.26
CA GLU A 38 9.92 2.01 10.33
C GLU A 38 11.39 2.35 10.62
N LYS A 39 12.10 2.93 9.68
CA LYS A 39 13.48 3.41 9.90
C LYS A 39 13.54 4.65 10.77
N ASP A 40 12.46 5.40 10.88
CA ASP A 40 12.40 6.60 11.68
C ASP A 40 12.00 6.22 13.11
N GLU A 41 12.91 6.42 14.04
CA GLU A 41 12.70 6.08 15.45
C GLU A 41 12.02 7.20 16.24
N GLY A 42 11.77 8.33 15.61
CA GLY A 42 11.11 9.46 16.25
C GLY A 42 9.62 9.23 16.49
N PRO A 43 8.99 10.11 17.27
CA PRO A 43 7.53 10.06 17.44
C PRO A 43 6.84 10.34 16.11
N GLY A 44 5.68 9.72 15.88
CA GLY A 44 4.98 9.91 14.63
C GLY A 44 3.56 9.36 14.63
N ALA A 45 2.89 9.62 13.54
CA ALA A 45 1.60 9.05 13.20
C ALA A 45 1.52 8.90 11.68
N LEU A 46 0.71 7.98 11.20
CA LEU A 46 0.50 7.77 9.78
C LEU A 46 -0.94 8.04 9.43
N ILE A 47 -1.15 8.92 8.45
CA ILE A 47 -2.46 9.16 7.85
C ILE A 47 -2.42 8.67 6.41
N THR A 48 -3.30 7.75 6.07
CA THR A 48 -3.44 7.23 4.71
C THR A 48 -4.68 7.83 4.05
N SER A 49 -4.51 8.39 2.88
CA SER A 49 -5.58 9.03 2.13
C SER A 49 -5.51 8.64 0.65
N SER A 50 -6.57 8.94 -0.08
CA SER A 50 -6.65 8.71 -1.51
C SER A 50 -6.80 10.02 -2.27
N GLU A 51 -6.14 10.15 -3.42
CA GLU A 51 -6.37 11.28 -4.33
C GLU A 51 -7.67 11.14 -5.11
N ASN A 52 -8.21 9.92 -5.21
CA ASN A 52 -9.45 9.72 -5.96
C ASN A 52 -10.62 10.28 -5.15
N PRO A 53 -11.40 11.23 -5.71
CA PRO A 53 -12.49 11.85 -4.97
C PRO A 53 -13.67 10.90 -4.72
N LYS A 54 -13.73 9.78 -5.40
CA LYS A 54 -14.83 8.83 -5.33
C LYS A 54 -14.48 7.57 -4.55
N PHE A 55 -13.23 7.08 -4.66
CA PHE A 55 -12.82 5.83 -4.04
C PHE A 55 -11.59 6.03 -3.15
N PHE A 56 -11.63 5.48 -1.95
CA PHE A 56 -10.41 5.23 -1.20
C PHE A 56 -9.61 4.13 -1.92
N SER A 57 -10.26 3.00 -2.17
CA SER A 57 -9.77 1.89 -3.00
C SER A 57 -10.96 1.19 -3.63
N ASN A 58 -10.83 0.79 -4.88
CA ASN A 58 -11.89 0.05 -5.58
C ASN A 58 -11.64 -1.47 -5.58
N GLY A 59 -10.94 -1.95 -4.56
CA GLY A 59 -10.77 -3.38 -4.34
C GLY A 59 -9.72 -4.04 -5.22
N LEU A 60 -9.89 -5.33 -5.50
CA LEU A 60 -8.94 -6.10 -6.29
C LEU A 60 -8.87 -5.65 -7.74
N ASP A 61 -7.68 -5.67 -8.29
CA ASP A 61 -7.44 -5.43 -9.71
C ASP A 61 -7.74 -6.72 -10.47
N LEU A 62 -9.00 -6.88 -10.88
CA LEU A 62 -9.46 -8.10 -11.53
C LEU A 62 -8.82 -8.32 -12.91
N ASP A 63 -8.53 -7.25 -13.64
CA ASP A 63 -7.86 -7.37 -14.93
C ASP A 63 -6.45 -7.92 -14.75
N TRP A 64 -5.72 -7.43 -13.77
CA TRP A 64 -4.40 -7.96 -13.44
C TRP A 64 -4.48 -9.43 -13.00
N MET A 65 -5.49 -9.80 -12.21
CA MET A 65 -5.67 -11.17 -11.74
C MET A 65 -5.86 -12.17 -12.87
N GLN A 66 -6.35 -11.72 -14.03
CA GLN A 66 -6.57 -12.56 -15.20
C GLN A 66 -5.36 -12.66 -16.12
N GLU A 67 -4.31 -11.90 -15.87
CA GLU A 67 -3.10 -11.94 -16.68
C GLU A 67 -2.35 -13.26 -16.49
N PRO A 68 -1.66 -13.75 -17.56
CA PRO A 68 -0.89 -14.98 -17.46
C PRO A 68 0.25 -14.89 -16.44
N LYS A 69 0.49 -15.97 -15.70
CA LYS A 69 1.59 -16.06 -14.72
C LYS A 69 2.98 -15.94 -15.38
N SER A 70 3.09 -16.15 -16.69
CA SER A 70 4.33 -15.95 -17.43
C SER A 70 4.76 -14.48 -17.51
N ASN A 71 3.83 -13.56 -17.28
CA ASN A 71 4.13 -12.14 -17.14
C ASN A 71 4.66 -11.91 -15.72
N PRO A 72 5.87 -11.32 -15.54
CA PRO A 72 6.43 -11.07 -14.20
C PRO A 72 5.49 -10.28 -13.28
N ASP A 73 4.65 -9.43 -13.85
CA ASP A 73 3.67 -8.64 -13.10
C ASP A 73 2.26 -9.24 -13.18
N GLY A 74 2.14 -10.43 -13.72
CA GLY A 74 0.85 -11.09 -13.94
C GLY A 74 0.27 -11.71 -12.68
N GLY A 75 -1.00 -12.05 -12.77
CA GLY A 75 -1.92 -12.37 -11.69
C GLY A 75 -1.62 -13.59 -10.84
N ASP A 76 -0.47 -13.69 -10.23
CA ASP A 76 -0.15 -14.77 -9.29
C ASP A 76 -0.91 -14.55 -7.97
N ARG A 77 -2.03 -15.27 -7.83
CA ARG A 77 -2.92 -15.14 -6.68
C ARG A 77 -2.27 -15.57 -5.38
N ASP A 78 -1.41 -16.59 -5.42
CA ASP A 78 -0.78 -17.12 -4.21
C ASP A 78 0.24 -16.11 -3.67
N VAL A 79 1.07 -15.55 -4.55
CA VAL A 79 2.04 -14.52 -4.17
C VAL A 79 1.33 -13.28 -3.68
N PHE A 80 0.31 -12.81 -4.42
CA PHE A 80 -0.46 -11.64 -4.02
C PHE A 80 -1.10 -11.82 -2.65
N GLY A 81 -1.79 -12.94 -2.44
CA GLY A 81 -2.48 -13.20 -1.17
C GLY A 81 -1.53 -13.18 0.02
N LYS A 82 -0.37 -13.81 -0.12
CA LYS A 82 0.65 -13.84 0.92
C LYS A 82 1.19 -12.44 1.21
N GLU A 83 1.58 -11.70 0.19
CA GLU A 83 2.14 -10.36 0.36
C GLU A 83 1.10 -9.37 0.88
N PHE A 84 -0.15 -9.49 0.44
CA PHE A 84 -1.25 -8.66 0.92
C PHE A 84 -1.50 -8.89 2.42
N MET A 85 -1.55 -10.13 2.85
CA MET A 85 -1.75 -10.46 4.26
C MET A 85 -0.59 -9.96 5.12
N LEU A 86 0.63 -10.08 4.65
CA LEU A 86 1.80 -9.53 5.35
C LEU A 86 1.70 -8.01 5.48
N LEU A 87 1.29 -7.32 4.42
CA LEU A 87 1.12 -5.86 4.45
C LEU A 87 0.05 -5.45 5.47
N MET A 88 -1.09 -6.13 5.48
CA MET A 88 -2.15 -5.83 6.45
C MET A 88 -1.65 -6.02 7.88
N GLY A 89 -0.89 -7.09 8.14
CA GLY A 89 -0.26 -7.32 9.44
C GLY A 89 0.69 -6.20 9.84
N ARG A 90 1.44 -5.64 8.89
CA ARG A 90 2.35 -4.53 9.16
C ARG A 90 1.62 -3.25 9.57
N PHE A 91 0.49 -2.96 8.96
CA PHE A 91 -0.33 -1.81 9.39
C PHE A 91 -0.81 -1.97 10.83
N ILE A 92 -1.20 -3.18 11.22
CA ILE A 92 -1.68 -3.47 12.58
C ILE A 92 -0.55 -3.35 13.59
N THR A 93 0.66 -3.78 13.24
CA THR A 93 1.82 -3.81 14.16
C THR A 93 2.75 -2.62 14.02
N LEU A 94 2.40 -1.64 13.18
CA LEU A 94 3.21 -0.43 13.00
C LEU A 94 3.40 0.27 14.35
N PRO A 95 4.63 0.67 14.73
CA PRO A 95 4.90 1.23 16.07
C PRO A 95 4.43 2.67 16.27
N ILE A 96 3.61 3.18 15.36
CA ILE A 96 2.99 4.51 15.48
C ILE A 96 1.50 4.40 15.19
N PRO A 97 0.67 5.31 15.72
CA PRO A 97 -0.76 5.34 15.39
C PRO A 97 -0.99 5.50 13.89
N THR A 98 -2.01 4.81 13.36
CA THR A 98 -2.36 4.88 11.94
C THR A 98 -3.87 5.06 11.75
N VAL A 99 -4.20 5.92 10.83
CA VAL A 99 -5.59 6.24 10.46
C VAL A 99 -5.75 6.12 8.95
#